data_0371104f66f2491f935e7a1d65c92533
#
_entry.id   0371104f66f2491f935e7a1d65c92533
#
_cell.length_a   1.000
_cell.length_b   1.000
_cell.length_c   1.000
_cell.angle_alpha   90.00
_cell.angle_beta   90.00
_cell.angle_gamma   90.00
#
_symmetry.space_group_name_H-M   'P 1'
#
loop_
_entity.id
_entity.type
_entity.pdbx_description
1 polymer ?
#
loop_
_entity_poly.entity_id
_entity_poly.type
_entity_poly.pdbx_seq_one_letter_code
_entity_poly.pdbx_strand_id
1 'polypeptide(L)'
;MESVRIFADGDAQNVISYAGTMVAAVGSCAAGCFGKLMEENGCSLKHVENFECLPGGGASGIIDGRTVLCGSTDLMRLMNVRIPFRLTDKTSVLLAIDGILYGIFSLHYEPMPQVRRALIDLVRSGRHPVFAIRDFNINPELLHNIFDIATDGYDFPPYVERFELSTPSSSKDSRIAAVVCNEGLGPLTEVADVGHKIYMSVRANLLLATLAAVIGVFTVFVKFLTVGSVSLGFILLSMLLWALPAAAASLYVNTK
;
A
#
# COMPACT_ATOMS: atom_id res chain seq x y z
N MET A 1 -17.25 4.82 -13.45
CA MET A 1 -17.41 6.28 -13.67
C MET A 1 -18.90 6.57 -13.61
N GLU A 2 -19.31 7.59 -12.88
CA GLU A 2 -20.73 7.88 -12.65
C GLU A 2 -21.28 8.90 -13.67
N SER A 3 -20.54 9.97 -13.92
CA SER A 3 -20.90 10.96 -14.93
C SER A 3 -19.69 11.68 -15.51
N VAL A 4 -19.84 12.16 -16.75
CA VAL A 4 -18.85 12.98 -17.45
C VAL A 4 -19.53 14.26 -17.87
N ARG A 5 -18.96 15.41 -17.53
CA ARG A 5 -19.42 16.73 -17.94
C ARG A 5 -18.28 17.44 -18.67
N ILE A 6 -18.51 17.78 -19.92
CA ILE A 6 -17.56 18.53 -20.74
C ILE A 6 -18.14 19.92 -20.95
N PHE A 7 -17.33 20.95 -20.70
CA PHE A 7 -17.74 22.34 -20.85
C PHE A 7 -17.42 22.84 -22.27
N ALA A 8 -18.24 23.78 -22.73
CA ALA A 8 -18.32 24.31 -24.07
C ALA A 8 -16.95 24.60 -24.72
N ASP A 9 -16.86 24.42 -26.02
CA ASP A 9 -15.73 24.65 -26.93
C ASP A 9 -14.61 23.57 -26.93
N GLY A 10 -14.65 22.59 -26.06
CA GLY A 10 -13.72 21.47 -26.10
C GLY A 10 -14.24 20.35 -27.00
N ASP A 11 -13.42 19.92 -27.96
CA ASP A 11 -13.63 18.65 -28.62
C ASP A 11 -13.64 17.55 -27.54
N ALA A 12 -14.79 16.89 -27.37
CA ALA A 12 -14.99 15.89 -26.33
C ALA A 12 -13.92 14.78 -26.36
N GLN A 13 -13.49 14.40 -27.55
CA GLN A 13 -12.43 13.40 -27.73
C GLN A 13 -11.09 13.88 -27.18
N ASN A 14 -10.71 15.13 -27.41
CA ASN A 14 -9.48 15.68 -26.89
C ASN A 14 -9.52 15.82 -25.36
N VAL A 15 -10.64 16.25 -24.79
CA VAL A 15 -10.81 16.36 -23.33
C VAL A 15 -10.70 15.00 -22.65
N ILE A 16 -11.35 13.97 -23.21
CA ILE A 16 -11.27 12.59 -22.69
C ILE A 16 -9.83 12.03 -22.86
N SER A 17 -9.22 12.26 -24.02
CA SER A 17 -7.85 11.82 -24.31
C SER A 17 -6.85 12.43 -23.33
N TYR A 18 -6.93 13.74 -23.07
CA TYR A 18 -6.03 14.44 -22.14
C TYR A 18 -6.23 13.95 -20.70
N ALA A 19 -7.49 13.84 -20.26
CA ALA A 19 -7.77 13.34 -18.91
C ALA A 19 -7.28 11.91 -18.72
N GLY A 20 -7.60 11.02 -19.66
CA GLY A 20 -7.15 9.62 -19.62
C GLY A 20 -5.63 9.49 -19.65
N THR A 21 -4.97 10.32 -20.47
CA THR A 21 -3.51 10.36 -20.54
C THR A 21 -2.88 10.79 -19.21
N MET A 22 -3.37 11.86 -18.59
CA MET A 22 -2.86 12.33 -17.29
C MET A 22 -3.10 11.32 -16.16
N VAL A 23 -4.29 10.72 -16.11
CA VAL A 23 -4.63 9.68 -15.11
C VAL A 23 -3.77 8.44 -15.28
N ALA A 24 -3.47 8.04 -16.53
CA ALA A 24 -2.58 6.92 -16.83
C ALA A 24 -1.13 7.25 -16.47
N ALA A 25 -0.65 8.46 -16.77
CA ALA A 25 0.72 8.90 -16.47
C ALA A 25 1.01 8.91 -14.96
N VAL A 26 0.02 9.28 -14.16
CA VAL A 26 0.10 9.17 -12.69
C VAL A 26 0.12 7.71 -12.22
N GLY A 27 -0.49 6.80 -12.96
CA GLY A 27 -0.74 5.43 -12.51
C GLY A 27 -1.83 5.35 -11.42
N SER A 28 -2.85 6.21 -11.53
CA SER A 28 -4.00 6.22 -10.61
C SER A 28 -4.81 4.92 -10.73
N CYS A 29 -5.45 4.51 -9.64
CA CYS A 29 -6.39 3.39 -9.66
C CYS A 29 -7.61 3.64 -10.57
N ALA A 30 -7.91 4.90 -10.89
CA ALA A 30 -8.95 5.29 -11.85
C ALA A 30 -8.54 5.06 -13.32
N ALA A 31 -7.28 4.73 -13.62
CA ALA A 31 -6.79 4.57 -15.00
C ALA A 31 -7.59 3.55 -15.80
N GLY A 32 -8.05 2.46 -15.18
CA GLY A 32 -8.90 1.47 -15.83
C GLY A 32 -10.26 2.02 -16.28
N CYS A 33 -10.87 2.91 -15.48
CA CYS A 33 -12.14 3.56 -15.84
C CYS A 33 -11.95 4.56 -16.98
N PHE A 34 -10.87 5.33 -16.95
CA PHE A 34 -10.54 6.26 -18.03
C PHE A 34 -10.15 5.54 -19.31
N GLY A 35 -9.43 4.41 -19.23
CA GLY A 35 -9.11 3.58 -20.37
C GLY A 35 -10.36 3.10 -21.11
N LYS A 36 -11.37 2.60 -20.40
CA LYS A 36 -12.66 2.21 -20.99
C LYS A 36 -13.37 3.40 -21.64
N LEU A 37 -13.40 4.56 -20.95
CA LEU A 37 -14.02 5.77 -21.51
C LEU A 37 -13.31 6.20 -22.81
N MET A 38 -11.99 6.12 -22.85
CA MET A 38 -11.21 6.43 -24.04
C MET A 38 -11.51 5.46 -25.20
N GLU A 39 -11.56 4.16 -24.92
CA GLU A 39 -11.89 3.12 -25.90
C GLU A 39 -13.30 3.33 -26.50
N GLU A 40 -14.29 3.60 -25.65
CA GLU A 40 -15.68 3.88 -26.06
C GLU A 40 -15.81 5.11 -26.97
N ASN A 41 -14.91 6.09 -26.81
CA ASN A 41 -14.91 7.34 -27.58
C ASN A 41 -13.86 7.38 -28.71
N GLY A 42 -13.18 6.26 -28.98
CA GLY A 42 -12.16 6.16 -30.03
C GLY A 42 -10.93 7.03 -29.77
N CYS A 43 -10.61 7.28 -28.48
CA CYS A 43 -9.49 8.10 -28.05
C CYS A 43 -8.24 7.24 -27.84
N SER A 44 -7.07 7.85 -28.00
CA SER A 44 -5.77 7.25 -27.71
C SER A 44 -4.98 8.05 -26.69
N LEU A 45 -4.05 7.38 -26.00
CA LEU A 45 -3.09 8.05 -25.12
C LEU A 45 -2.18 8.96 -25.93
N LYS A 46 -1.86 10.11 -25.37
CA LYS A 46 -0.96 11.11 -25.95
C LYS A 46 0.35 11.15 -25.20
N HIS A 47 1.34 11.80 -25.79
CA HIS A 47 2.61 12.04 -25.12
C HIS A 47 2.49 13.21 -24.14
N VAL A 48 3.03 13.05 -22.94
CA VAL A 48 3.07 14.09 -21.90
C VAL A 48 4.50 14.54 -21.72
N GLU A 49 4.72 15.83 -21.91
CA GLU A 49 5.99 16.48 -21.61
C GLU A 49 5.92 17.21 -20.27
N ASN A 50 7.05 17.39 -19.60
CA ASN A 50 7.17 18.11 -18.32
C ASN A 50 6.14 17.67 -17.27
N PHE A 51 5.95 16.35 -17.14
CA PHE A 51 5.03 15.78 -16.17
C PHE A 51 5.50 16.04 -14.74
N GLU A 52 4.62 16.60 -13.92
CA GLU A 52 4.87 16.90 -12.52
C GLU A 52 3.65 16.58 -11.64
N CYS A 53 3.88 15.90 -10.51
CA CYS A 53 2.85 15.71 -9.50
C CYS A 53 2.76 16.93 -8.59
N LEU A 54 1.53 17.39 -8.35
CA LEU A 54 1.28 18.61 -7.59
C LEU A 54 0.64 18.32 -6.23
N PRO A 55 0.96 19.11 -5.19
CA PRO A 55 0.26 19.03 -3.92
C PRO A 55 -1.23 19.33 -4.11
N GLY A 56 -2.08 18.71 -3.27
CA GLY A 56 -3.54 18.86 -3.42
C GLY A 56 -4.21 17.76 -4.24
N GLY A 57 -3.45 16.79 -4.73
CA GLY A 57 -3.99 15.60 -5.40
C GLY A 57 -4.22 15.81 -6.90
N GLY A 58 -3.13 15.89 -7.65
CA GLY A 58 -3.18 15.93 -9.10
C GLY A 58 -1.81 16.07 -9.75
N ALA A 59 -1.82 16.31 -11.06
CA ALA A 59 -0.63 16.44 -11.86
C ALA A 59 -0.81 17.48 -12.97
N SER A 60 0.29 18.05 -13.40
CA SER A 60 0.40 18.92 -14.58
C SER A 60 1.32 18.31 -15.61
N GLY A 61 1.16 18.75 -16.86
CA GLY A 61 2.02 18.37 -17.96
C GLY A 61 1.68 19.15 -19.22
N ILE A 62 2.48 19.00 -20.25
CA ILE A 62 2.23 19.60 -21.57
C ILE A 62 1.77 18.48 -22.52
N ILE A 63 0.61 18.65 -23.12
CA ILE A 63 0.05 17.73 -24.14
C ILE A 63 -0.31 18.57 -25.36
N ASP A 64 0.19 18.19 -26.53
CA ASP A 64 -0.03 18.90 -27.79
C ASP A 64 0.30 20.41 -27.69
N GLY A 65 1.35 20.78 -26.93
CA GLY A 65 1.80 22.16 -26.72
C GLY A 65 0.92 22.99 -25.75
N ARG A 66 -0.09 22.36 -25.09
CA ARG A 66 -0.99 23.03 -24.14
C ARG A 66 -0.69 22.57 -22.71
N THR A 67 -0.77 23.49 -21.77
CA THR A 67 -0.64 23.15 -20.34
C THR A 67 -1.91 22.47 -19.84
N VAL A 68 -1.77 21.21 -19.45
CA VAL A 68 -2.87 20.38 -18.94
C VAL A 68 -2.69 20.16 -17.45
N LEU A 69 -3.74 20.42 -16.68
CA LEU A 69 -3.84 20.20 -15.26
C LEU A 69 -4.97 19.20 -14.99
N CYS A 70 -4.67 18.10 -14.31
CA CYS A 70 -5.64 17.06 -14.00
C CYS A 70 -5.55 16.68 -12.52
N GLY A 71 -6.69 16.66 -11.81
CA GLY A 71 -6.68 16.30 -10.41
C GLY A 71 -7.96 16.61 -9.66
N SER A 72 -7.84 16.70 -8.33
CA SER A 72 -8.95 16.93 -7.41
C SER A 72 -9.50 18.37 -7.48
N THR A 73 -10.66 18.56 -6.87
CA THR A 73 -11.26 19.91 -6.69
C THR A 73 -10.33 20.84 -5.89
N ASP A 74 -9.60 20.30 -4.91
CA ASP A 74 -8.70 21.10 -4.07
C ASP A 74 -7.47 21.58 -4.85
N LEU A 75 -6.92 20.73 -5.72
CA LEU A 75 -5.86 21.16 -6.64
C LEU A 75 -6.34 22.30 -7.55
N MET A 76 -7.51 22.18 -8.15
CA MET A 76 -8.04 23.21 -9.03
C MET A 76 -8.22 24.56 -8.32
N ARG A 77 -8.64 24.53 -7.05
CA ARG A 77 -8.71 25.74 -6.22
C ARG A 77 -7.34 26.33 -5.93
N LEU A 78 -6.35 25.50 -5.59
CA LEU A 78 -4.96 25.94 -5.37
C LEU A 78 -4.37 26.61 -6.62
N MET A 79 -4.72 26.11 -7.79
CA MET A 79 -4.26 26.63 -9.08
C MET A 79 -5.14 27.75 -9.63
N ASN A 80 -6.08 28.28 -8.82
CA ASN A 80 -7.01 29.35 -9.19
C ASN A 80 -7.87 29.07 -10.45
N VAL A 81 -8.13 27.80 -10.75
CA VAL A 81 -9.05 27.40 -11.81
C VAL A 81 -10.49 27.66 -11.35
N ARG A 82 -11.27 28.35 -12.15
CA ARG A 82 -12.70 28.64 -11.82
C ARG A 82 -13.52 27.36 -11.93
N ILE A 83 -14.11 26.93 -10.81
CA ILE A 83 -14.99 25.76 -10.72
C ILE A 83 -16.44 26.24 -10.59
N PRO A 84 -17.41 25.62 -11.29
CA PRO A 84 -18.82 25.93 -11.10
C PRO A 84 -19.25 25.72 -9.64
N PHE A 85 -19.99 26.67 -9.09
CA PHE A 85 -20.38 26.75 -7.66
C PHE A 85 -21.19 25.53 -7.14
N ARG A 86 -21.73 24.70 -8.02
CA ARG A 86 -22.56 23.54 -7.67
C ARG A 86 -21.83 22.18 -7.73
N LEU A 87 -20.50 22.18 -7.66
CA LEU A 87 -19.78 20.91 -7.58
C LEU A 87 -19.81 20.42 -6.12
N THR A 88 -20.78 19.58 -5.83
CA THR A 88 -20.93 18.92 -4.51
C THR A 88 -20.14 17.61 -4.41
N ASP A 89 -19.75 17.05 -5.54
CA ASP A 89 -19.08 15.75 -5.59
C ASP A 89 -17.62 15.87 -5.17
N LYS A 90 -17.31 15.36 -3.99
CA LYS A 90 -15.94 15.33 -3.44
C LYS A 90 -15.02 14.34 -4.17
N THR A 91 -15.55 13.48 -5.03
CA THR A 91 -14.85 12.39 -5.71
C THR A 91 -14.77 12.60 -7.22
N SER A 92 -14.58 13.85 -7.65
CA SER A 92 -14.46 14.18 -9.07
C SER A 92 -13.01 14.42 -9.47
N VAL A 93 -12.64 13.92 -10.65
CA VAL A 93 -11.42 14.31 -11.36
C VAL A 93 -11.75 15.44 -12.32
N LEU A 94 -11.03 16.54 -12.21
CA LEU A 94 -11.21 17.72 -13.03
C LEU A 94 -10.04 17.86 -14.01
N LEU A 95 -10.33 18.31 -15.22
CA LEU A 95 -9.34 18.63 -16.24
C LEU A 95 -9.43 20.11 -16.59
N ALA A 96 -8.33 20.81 -16.44
CA ALA A 96 -8.16 22.16 -16.94
C ALA A 96 -7.06 22.21 -18.01
N ILE A 97 -7.28 23.04 -19.02
CA ILE A 97 -6.32 23.26 -20.10
C ILE A 97 -6.07 24.78 -20.18
N ASP A 98 -4.82 25.17 -20.11
CA ASP A 98 -4.39 26.58 -20.09
C ASP A 98 -5.13 27.42 -19.02
N GLY A 99 -5.38 26.80 -17.85
CA GLY A 99 -6.06 27.43 -16.71
C GLY A 99 -7.59 27.49 -16.82
N ILE A 100 -8.20 26.94 -17.86
CA ILE A 100 -9.65 26.91 -18.06
C ILE A 100 -10.17 25.48 -17.84
N LEU A 101 -11.25 25.32 -17.07
CA LEU A 101 -11.87 24.02 -16.81
C LEU A 101 -12.61 23.52 -18.06
N TYR A 102 -12.24 22.34 -18.55
CA TYR A 102 -12.83 21.69 -19.73
C TYR A 102 -13.63 20.43 -19.39
N GLY A 103 -13.27 19.72 -18.32
CA GLY A 103 -13.95 18.47 -17.99
C GLY A 103 -14.07 18.20 -16.49
N ILE A 104 -15.18 17.56 -16.12
CA ILE A 104 -15.43 17.01 -14.78
C ILE A 104 -15.86 15.56 -14.94
N PHE A 105 -15.11 14.65 -14.32
CA PHE A 105 -15.34 13.21 -14.32
C PHE A 105 -15.68 12.77 -12.91
N SER A 106 -16.96 12.53 -12.63
CA SER A 106 -17.41 12.07 -11.31
C SER A 106 -17.15 10.57 -11.17
N LEU A 107 -16.45 10.19 -10.11
CA LEU A 107 -16.10 8.82 -9.80
C LEU A 107 -16.92 8.33 -8.61
N HIS A 108 -17.34 7.09 -8.65
CA HIS A 108 -17.91 6.39 -7.51
C HIS A 108 -16.91 5.31 -7.03
N TYR A 109 -16.60 5.35 -5.75
CA TYR A 109 -15.66 4.39 -5.13
C TYR A 109 -16.44 3.36 -4.34
N GLU A 110 -16.30 2.10 -4.74
CA GLU A 110 -16.88 0.97 -4.02
C GLU A 110 -15.76 0.16 -3.34
N PRO A 111 -15.93 -0.16 -2.06
CA PRO A 111 -14.96 -0.98 -1.35
C PRO A 111 -15.03 -2.42 -1.84
N MET A 112 -13.91 -2.96 -2.31
CA MET A 112 -13.80 -4.40 -2.51
C MET A 112 -13.81 -5.10 -1.16
N PRO A 113 -14.73 -6.06 -0.90
CA PRO A 113 -14.84 -6.72 0.41
C PRO A 113 -13.54 -7.39 0.88
N GLN A 114 -12.76 -7.92 -0.05
CA GLN A 114 -11.46 -8.54 0.23
C GLN A 114 -10.43 -7.51 0.71
N VAL A 115 -10.39 -6.33 0.06
CA VAL A 115 -9.49 -5.23 0.45
C VAL A 115 -9.86 -4.70 1.82
N ARG A 116 -11.16 -4.51 2.09
CA ARG A 116 -11.65 -4.07 3.40
C ARG A 116 -11.19 -5.00 4.53
N ARG A 117 -11.38 -6.31 4.37
CA ARG A 117 -10.94 -7.30 5.37
C ARG A 117 -9.43 -7.25 5.59
N ALA A 118 -8.66 -7.27 4.51
CA ALA A 118 -7.21 -7.22 4.58
C ALA A 118 -6.68 -5.96 5.29
N LEU A 119 -7.27 -4.79 5.02
CA LEU A 119 -6.90 -3.55 5.68
C LEU A 119 -7.23 -3.56 7.18
N ILE A 120 -8.42 -4.05 7.55
CA ILE A 120 -8.81 -4.19 8.96
C ILE A 120 -7.87 -5.13 9.69
N ASP A 121 -7.54 -6.27 9.10
CA ASP A 121 -6.64 -7.26 9.69
C ASP A 121 -5.22 -6.72 9.83
N LEU A 122 -4.74 -5.95 8.85
CA LEU A 122 -3.44 -5.30 8.88
C LEU A 122 -3.34 -4.31 10.05
N VAL A 123 -4.32 -3.44 10.21
CA VAL A 123 -4.37 -2.46 11.30
C VAL A 123 -4.52 -3.14 12.66
N ARG A 124 -5.42 -4.13 12.77
CA ARG A 124 -5.63 -4.90 14.03
C ARG A 124 -4.41 -5.70 14.47
N SER A 125 -3.58 -6.12 13.54
CA SER A 125 -2.34 -6.84 13.86
C SER A 125 -1.25 -5.97 14.51
N GLY A 126 -1.54 -4.71 14.81
CA GLY A 126 -0.61 -3.75 15.40
C GLY A 126 0.47 -3.28 14.44
N ARG A 127 0.27 -3.48 13.15
CA ARG A 127 1.14 -2.93 12.10
C ARG A 127 0.64 -1.56 11.71
N HIS A 128 1.58 -0.69 11.37
CA HIS A 128 1.30 0.67 10.94
C HIS A 128 1.58 0.78 9.43
N PRO A 129 0.59 0.48 8.55
CA PRO A 129 0.80 0.53 7.11
C PRO A 129 0.93 1.96 6.62
N VAL A 130 1.74 2.17 5.60
CA VAL A 130 1.86 3.43 4.87
C VAL A 130 1.11 3.29 3.55
N PHE A 131 0.11 4.14 3.30
CA PHE A 131 -0.68 4.08 2.08
C PHE A 131 -0.14 5.03 1.01
N ALA A 132 0.62 4.49 0.08
CA ALA A 132 1.15 5.21 -1.08
C ALA A 132 0.21 5.12 -2.29
N ILE A 133 -1.05 5.54 -2.12
CA ILE A 133 -2.09 5.46 -3.14
C ILE A 133 -2.00 6.65 -4.10
N ARG A 134 -1.88 6.39 -5.41
CA ARG A 134 -1.76 7.40 -6.47
C ARG A 134 -3.10 7.88 -7.00
N ASP A 135 -4.11 7.99 -6.18
CA ASP A 135 -5.41 8.53 -6.58
C ASP A 135 -5.57 9.98 -6.13
N PHE A 136 -6.21 10.80 -6.97
CA PHE A 136 -6.39 12.23 -6.72
C PHE A 136 -7.35 12.52 -5.58
N ASN A 137 -8.38 11.70 -5.42
CA ASN A 137 -9.48 11.92 -4.50
C ASN A 137 -9.38 11.11 -3.21
N ILE A 138 -8.54 10.07 -3.18
CA ILE A 138 -8.39 9.26 -1.98
C ILE A 138 -7.62 10.05 -0.93
N ASN A 139 -8.30 10.25 0.19
CA ASN A 139 -7.81 10.93 1.38
C ASN A 139 -8.23 10.16 2.64
N PRO A 140 -7.71 10.48 3.83
CA PRO A 140 -8.04 9.78 5.07
C PRO A 140 -9.54 9.79 5.40
N GLU A 141 -10.27 10.88 5.12
CA GLU A 141 -11.72 10.98 5.34
C GLU A 141 -12.48 9.97 4.47
N LEU A 142 -12.11 9.87 3.19
CA LEU A 142 -12.73 8.93 2.26
C LEU A 142 -12.41 7.47 2.65
N LEU A 143 -11.17 7.17 3.05
CA LEU A 143 -10.77 5.85 3.53
C LEU A 143 -11.54 5.46 4.79
N HIS A 144 -11.70 6.37 5.74
CA HIS A 144 -12.51 6.14 6.93
C HIS A 144 -13.97 5.83 6.56
N ASN A 145 -14.58 6.63 5.68
CA ASN A 145 -15.97 6.46 5.28
C ASN A 145 -16.24 5.16 4.50
N ILE A 146 -15.30 4.73 3.66
CA ILE A 146 -15.46 3.54 2.81
C ILE A 146 -15.09 2.25 3.57
N PHE A 147 -14.00 2.27 4.32
CA PHE A 147 -13.42 1.07 4.93
C PHE A 147 -13.65 0.94 6.44
N ASP A 148 -14.15 2.00 7.10
CA ASP A 148 -14.34 2.06 8.55
C ASP A 148 -13.03 1.80 9.32
N ILE A 149 -11.92 2.41 8.84
CA ILE A 149 -10.60 2.31 9.44
C ILE A 149 -10.29 3.61 10.17
N ALA A 150 -9.85 3.51 11.41
CA ALA A 150 -9.44 4.66 12.20
C ALA A 150 -8.21 5.34 11.58
N THR A 151 -8.21 6.67 11.53
CA THR A 151 -7.16 7.47 10.86
C THR A 151 -5.80 7.44 11.57
N ASP A 152 -5.75 6.99 12.82
CA ASP A 152 -4.56 6.80 13.63
C ASP A 152 -3.89 5.42 13.43
N GLY A 153 -4.55 4.52 12.71
CA GLY A 153 -4.07 3.16 12.44
C GLY A 153 -3.11 3.04 11.26
N TYR A 154 -2.85 4.11 10.51
CA TYR A 154 -2.01 4.10 9.31
C TYR A 154 -1.41 5.47 9.01
N ASP A 155 -0.31 5.49 8.25
CA ASP A 155 0.27 6.71 7.71
C ASP A 155 -0.26 6.97 6.29
N PHE A 156 -0.62 8.23 6.06
CA PHE A 156 -1.08 8.71 4.76
C PHE A 156 -0.26 9.94 4.33
N PRO A 157 0.89 9.73 3.67
CA PRO A 157 1.77 10.82 3.26
C PRO A 157 1.11 11.81 2.29
N PRO A 158 1.65 13.02 2.15
CA PRO A 158 1.25 13.97 1.13
C PRO A 158 1.30 13.36 -0.27
N TYR A 159 0.48 13.85 -1.20
CA TYR A 159 0.30 13.24 -2.52
C TYR A 159 1.60 13.06 -3.31
N VAL A 160 2.48 14.06 -3.30
CA VAL A 160 3.78 14.01 -4.00
C VAL A 160 4.66 12.91 -3.43
N GLU A 161 4.75 12.80 -2.10
CA GLU A 161 5.52 11.76 -1.41
C GLU A 161 4.95 10.36 -1.70
N ARG A 162 3.63 10.22 -1.77
CA ARG A 162 2.98 8.95 -2.16
C ARG A 162 3.39 8.50 -3.56
N PHE A 163 3.51 9.44 -4.48
CA PHE A 163 3.97 9.16 -5.84
C PHE A 163 5.42 8.66 -5.84
N GLU A 164 6.30 9.30 -5.09
CA GLU A 164 7.71 8.89 -4.95
C GLU A 164 7.84 7.52 -4.29
N LEU A 165 7.16 7.28 -3.17
CA LEU A 165 7.19 6.02 -2.44
C LEU A 165 6.69 4.83 -3.27
N SER A 166 5.73 5.05 -4.15
CA SER A 166 5.16 4.01 -5.00
C SER A 166 5.90 3.82 -6.33
N THR A 167 6.96 4.60 -6.61
CA THR A 167 7.76 4.46 -7.83
C THR A 167 8.82 3.37 -7.64
N PRO A 168 8.89 2.34 -8.50
CA PRO A 168 9.77 1.18 -8.31
C PRO A 168 11.26 1.51 -8.20
N SER A 169 11.71 2.64 -8.73
CA SER A 169 13.10 3.09 -8.70
C SER A 169 13.55 3.68 -7.36
N SER A 170 12.62 4.07 -6.50
CA SER A 170 12.92 4.75 -5.23
C SER A 170 13.15 3.81 -4.05
N SER A 171 12.84 2.51 -4.17
CA SER A 171 12.92 1.55 -3.07
C SER A 171 14.35 1.03 -2.83
N LYS A 172 15.29 1.92 -2.58
CA LYS A 172 16.62 1.55 -2.05
C LYS A 172 16.68 1.50 -0.52
N ASP A 173 15.58 1.69 0.17
CA ASP A 173 15.56 1.54 1.62
C ASP A 173 15.62 0.06 1.98
N SER A 174 16.77 -0.36 2.53
CA SER A 174 17.03 -1.74 2.95
C SER A 174 16.11 -2.25 4.08
N ARG A 175 15.26 -1.36 4.62
CA ARG A 175 14.27 -1.68 5.65
C ARG A 175 12.93 -2.13 5.07
N ILE A 176 12.73 -1.96 3.77
CA ILE A 176 11.50 -2.38 3.10
C ILE A 176 11.68 -3.79 2.55
N ALA A 177 11.10 -4.78 3.21
CA ALA A 177 10.89 -6.08 2.61
C ALA A 177 9.73 -5.96 1.62
N ALA A 178 10.02 -5.77 0.33
CA ALA A 178 9.00 -5.68 -0.69
C ALA A 178 8.37 -7.06 -0.92
N VAL A 179 7.08 -7.19 -0.64
CA VAL A 179 6.27 -8.33 -1.07
C VAL A 179 5.37 -7.83 -2.20
N VAL A 180 5.64 -8.26 -3.42
CA VAL A 180 4.79 -7.94 -4.57
C VAL A 180 3.74 -9.04 -4.70
N CYS A 181 2.49 -8.70 -4.42
CA CYS A 181 1.35 -9.58 -4.65
C CYS A 181 0.55 -9.08 -5.85
N ASN A 182 0.48 -9.87 -6.91
CA ASN A 182 -0.32 -9.55 -8.10
C ASN A 182 -1.84 -9.69 -7.87
N GLU A 183 -2.24 -10.32 -6.76
CA GLU A 183 -3.64 -10.71 -6.51
C GLU A 183 -4.32 -9.92 -5.37
N GLY A 184 -3.78 -8.75 -5.02
CA GLY A 184 -4.38 -7.87 -4.01
C GLY A 184 -3.77 -7.97 -2.60
N LEU A 185 -4.42 -7.31 -1.63
CA LEU A 185 -3.90 -7.14 -0.27
C LEU A 185 -4.03 -8.39 0.62
N GLY A 186 -4.95 -9.32 0.30
CA GLY A 186 -5.18 -10.53 1.09
C GLY A 186 -3.92 -11.38 1.27
N PRO A 187 -3.26 -11.81 0.19
CA PRO A 187 -2.01 -12.57 0.27
C PRO A 187 -0.89 -11.83 1.02
N LEU A 188 -0.84 -10.50 0.94
CA LEU A 188 0.14 -9.68 1.67
C LEU A 188 -0.05 -9.80 3.19
N THR A 189 -1.29 -9.75 3.68
CA THR A 189 -1.58 -9.88 5.11
C THR A 189 -1.26 -11.28 5.63
N GLU A 190 -1.59 -12.31 4.87
CA GLU A 190 -1.26 -13.70 5.21
C GLU A 190 0.26 -13.93 5.28
N VAL A 191 1.02 -13.48 4.28
CA VAL A 191 2.48 -13.59 4.27
C VAL A 191 3.09 -12.81 5.44
N ALA A 192 2.58 -11.63 5.72
CA ALA A 192 3.06 -10.82 6.83
C ALA A 192 2.78 -11.48 8.20
N ASP A 193 1.63 -12.16 8.37
CA ASP A 193 1.29 -12.90 9.59
C ASP A 193 2.12 -14.15 9.76
N VAL A 194 2.28 -14.92 8.69
CA VAL A 194 3.15 -16.11 8.69
C VAL A 194 4.60 -15.68 8.99
N GLY A 195 5.09 -14.61 8.36
CA GLY A 195 6.42 -14.08 8.63
C GLY A 195 6.64 -13.69 10.09
N HIS A 196 5.65 -13.04 10.71
CA HIS A 196 5.72 -12.70 12.14
C HIS A 196 5.72 -13.94 13.04
N LYS A 197 4.87 -14.93 12.76
CA LYS A 197 4.84 -16.19 13.49
C LYS A 197 6.17 -16.95 13.39
N ILE A 198 6.74 -17.02 12.18
CA ILE A 198 8.06 -17.64 11.97
C ILE A 198 9.13 -16.89 12.78
N TYR A 199 9.16 -15.56 12.73
CA TYR A 199 10.12 -14.76 13.49
C TYR A 199 10.02 -15.02 15.00
N MET A 200 8.83 -15.02 15.55
CA MET A 200 8.59 -15.29 16.97
C MET A 200 8.99 -16.71 17.36
N SER A 201 8.72 -17.69 16.50
CA SER A 201 9.14 -19.09 16.72
C SER A 201 10.64 -19.24 16.69
N VAL A 202 11.32 -18.67 15.71
CA VAL A 202 12.79 -18.70 15.62
C VAL A 202 13.43 -18.06 16.86
N ARG A 203 12.90 -16.91 17.29
CA ARG A 203 13.39 -16.21 18.49
C ARG A 203 13.17 -17.05 19.76
N ALA A 204 12.00 -17.67 19.92
CA ALA A 204 11.72 -18.55 21.06
C ALA A 204 12.63 -19.78 21.06
N ASN A 205 12.82 -20.43 19.91
CA ASN A 205 13.71 -21.57 19.76
C ASN A 205 15.18 -21.21 20.07
N LEU A 206 15.64 -20.03 19.63
CA LEU A 206 16.99 -19.57 19.93
C LEU A 206 17.20 -19.33 21.43
N LEU A 207 16.22 -18.71 22.11
CA LEU A 207 16.25 -18.51 23.55
C LEU A 207 16.24 -19.85 24.31
N LEU A 208 15.39 -20.79 23.91
CA LEU A 208 15.35 -22.13 24.50
C LEU A 208 16.68 -22.88 24.30
N ALA A 209 17.25 -22.81 23.11
CA ALA A 209 18.53 -23.47 22.82
C ALA A 209 19.68 -22.87 23.64
N THR A 210 19.74 -21.54 23.79
CA THR A 210 20.77 -20.89 24.62
C THR A 210 20.60 -21.23 26.10
N LEU A 211 19.40 -21.20 26.64
CA LEU A 211 19.12 -21.60 28.02
C LEU A 211 19.47 -23.09 28.24
N ALA A 212 19.09 -23.94 27.31
CA ALA A 212 19.40 -25.38 27.36
C ALA A 212 20.93 -25.63 27.40
N ALA A 213 21.69 -24.92 26.56
CA ALA A 213 23.13 -25.02 26.53
C ALA A 213 23.77 -24.61 27.89
N VAL A 214 23.35 -23.47 28.45
CA VAL A 214 23.86 -22.97 29.72
C VAL A 214 23.54 -23.93 30.87
N ILE A 215 22.26 -24.35 30.98
CA ILE A 215 21.82 -25.30 32.03
C ILE A 215 22.49 -26.66 31.84
N GLY A 216 22.62 -27.12 30.59
CA GLY A 216 23.29 -28.38 30.29
C GLY A 216 24.75 -28.41 30.74
N VAL A 217 25.52 -27.36 30.41
CA VAL A 217 26.92 -27.22 30.84
C VAL A 217 27.02 -27.16 32.37
N PHE A 218 26.16 -26.36 33.01
CA PHE A 218 26.12 -26.23 34.47
C PHE A 218 25.78 -27.59 35.15
N THR A 219 24.81 -28.32 34.64
CA THR A 219 24.41 -29.63 35.18
C THR A 219 25.53 -30.64 35.07
N VAL A 220 26.21 -30.69 33.93
CA VAL A 220 27.39 -31.57 33.73
C VAL A 220 28.50 -31.20 34.69
N PHE A 221 28.78 -29.88 34.87
CA PHE A 221 29.82 -29.40 35.77
C PHE A 221 29.53 -29.76 37.24
N VAL A 222 28.29 -29.52 37.72
CA VAL A 222 27.89 -29.90 39.08
C VAL A 222 28.00 -31.40 39.31
N LYS A 223 27.57 -32.22 38.35
CA LYS A 223 27.68 -33.67 38.44
C LYS A 223 29.12 -34.15 38.48
N PHE A 224 30.00 -33.54 37.71
CA PHE A 224 31.41 -33.83 37.74
C PHE A 224 32.05 -33.50 39.11
N LEU A 225 31.68 -32.38 39.72
CA LEU A 225 32.17 -32.01 41.06
C LEU A 225 31.66 -32.93 42.16
N THR A 226 30.44 -33.47 42.05
CA THR A 226 29.83 -34.27 43.11
C THR A 226 30.13 -35.74 43.00
N VAL A 227 30.25 -36.28 41.78
CA VAL A 227 30.41 -37.74 41.54
C VAL A 227 31.78 -38.08 40.95
N GLY A 228 32.54 -37.10 40.52
CA GLY A 228 33.86 -37.30 39.92
C GLY A 228 33.84 -37.88 38.50
N SER A 229 32.69 -38.28 37.97
CA SER A 229 32.53 -38.85 36.65
C SER A 229 31.19 -38.51 36.02
N VAL A 230 31.15 -38.35 34.69
CA VAL A 230 29.92 -38.11 33.91
C VAL A 230 29.81 -39.18 32.85
N SER A 231 28.71 -39.97 32.90
CA SER A 231 28.48 -40.99 31.89
C SER A 231 27.92 -40.38 30.59
N LEU A 232 28.29 -40.98 29.48
CA LEU A 232 27.82 -40.57 28.14
C LEU A 232 26.26 -40.59 28.06
N GLY A 233 25.65 -41.58 28.68
CA GLY A 233 24.16 -41.70 28.75
C GLY A 233 23.51 -40.52 29.44
N PHE A 234 24.12 -39.96 30.49
CA PHE A 234 23.58 -38.75 31.13
C PHE A 234 23.64 -37.53 30.25
N ILE A 235 24.69 -37.36 29.48
CA ILE A 235 24.84 -36.26 28.53
C ILE A 235 23.75 -36.38 27.43
N LEU A 236 23.62 -37.58 26.86
CA LEU A 236 22.60 -37.82 25.83
C LEU A 236 21.17 -37.62 26.35
N LEU A 237 20.88 -38.07 27.56
CA LEU A 237 19.56 -37.87 28.18
C LEU A 237 19.24 -36.39 28.41
N SER A 238 20.24 -35.60 28.86
CA SER A 238 20.09 -34.16 29.05
C SER A 238 19.87 -33.43 27.74
N MET A 239 20.55 -33.80 26.66
CA MET A 239 20.31 -33.26 25.33
C MET A 239 18.93 -33.57 24.81
N LEU A 240 18.44 -34.79 25.00
CA LEU A 240 17.12 -35.22 24.54
C LEU A 240 16.00 -34.50 25.28
N LEU A 241 16.16 -34.23 26.57
CA LEU A 241 15.20 -33.48 27.39
C LEU A 241 14.99 -32.04 26.87
N TRP A 242 16.03 -31.42 26.33
CA TRP A 242 15.97 -30.07 25.79
C TRP A 242 15.53 -30.02 24.32
N ALA A 243 15.66 -31.13 23.59
CA ALA A 243 15.16 -31.22 22.22
C ALA A 243 13.63 -31.24 22.14
N LEU A 244 12.95 -31.78 23.16
CA LEU A 244 11.49 -31.88 23.21
C LEU A 244 10.77 -30.51 23.18
N PRO A 245 11.12 -29.51 24.01
CA PRO A 245 10.50 -28.20 23.97
C PRO A 245 10.74 -27.47 22.63
N ALA A 246 11.94 -27.63 22.04
CA ALA A 246 12.27 -27.04 20.75
C ALA A 246 11.44 -27.66 19.60
N ALA A 247 11.26 -28.97 19.62
CA ALA A 247 10.40 -29.68 18.68
C ALA A 247 8.92 -29.27 18.85
N ALA A 248 8.44 -29.16 20.10
CA ALA A 248 7.07 -28.71 20.39
C ALA A 248 6.82 -27.27 19.91
N ALA A 249 7.76 -26.35 20.11
CA ALA A 249 7.67 -24.98 19.65
C ALA A 249 7.66 -24.90 18.11
N SER A 250 8.42 -25.74 17.43
CA SER A 250 8.43 -25.86 15.97
C SER A 250 7.13 -26.43 15.41
N LEU A 251 6.53 -27.43 16.07
CA LEU A 251 5.26 -28.02 15.66
C LEU A 251 4.09 -27.05 15.85
N TYR A 252 4.11 -26.25 16.91
CA TYR A 252 3.04 -25.27 17.19
C TYR A 252 2.87 -24.23 16.07
N VAL A 253 3.97 -23.87 15.39
CA VAL A 253 3.93 -22.93 14.25
C VAL A 253 3.33 -23.57 13.00
N ASN A 254 3.47 -24.89 12.86
CA ASN A 254 3.03 -25.61 11.66
C ASN A 254 1.55 -26.06 11.72
N THR A 255 0.88 -25.94 12.88
CA THR A 255 -0.51 -26.40 13.08
C THR A 255 -1.56 -25.28 13.07
N LYS A 256 -1.17 -24.04 12.80
CA LYS A 256 -2.07 -22.86 12.63
C LYS A 256 -1.75 -22.11 11.35
#